data_511cc6c7a55638129abaa5a2b0dbc66b
#
_entry.id   511cc6c7a55638129abaa5a2b0dbc66b
#
_cell.length_a   1.000
_cell.length_b   1.000
_cell.length_c   1.000
_cell.angle_alpha   90.00
_cell.angle_beta   90.00
_cell.angle_gamma   90.00
#
_symmetry.space_group_name_H-M   'P 1'
#
loop_
_entity.id
_entity.type
_entity.pdbx_description
1 polymer ?
#
loop_
_entity_poly.entity_id
_entity_poly.type
_entity_poly.pdbx_seq_one_letter_code
_entity_poly.pdbx_strand_id
1 'polypeptide(L)'
;MIERFGVSRTTVRKAIENLVVRGLVEIRRGRGTFVAQPKVIQELTELTGFVEDMQALGRNPTARLLDGQLVPADADVARQLAVSPGSLVMRIQRVRLADGVAMSFDETYLPREIGEKIVTHDLESEPIFSLLEERYNLPLIEAEYRLEAVTATPTVAQALAVEPGNPVFLIERTSYSSEHRPIDYEKLHYRGDLIRFITRLSRRPRARS
;
A
#
# COMPACT_ATOMS: atom_id res chain seq x y z
N MET A 1 19.00 -32.61 3.82
CA MET A 1 18.19 -32.91 2.61
C MET A 1 18.83 -33.99 1.72
N ILE A 2 20.10 -33.85 1.34
CA ILE A 2 20.80 -34.83 0.46
C ILE A 2 20.78 -36.23 1.07
N GLU A 3 21.19 -36.39 2.30
CA GLU A 3 21.17 -37.66 3.01
C GLU A 3 19.76 -38.20 3.27
N ARG A 4 18.80 -37.29 3.56
CA ARG A 4 17.41 -37.66 3.85
C ARG A 4 16.63 -38.19 2.65
N PHE A 5 16.96 -37.72 1.41
CA PHE A 5 16.23 -38.05 0.19
C PHE A 5 17.08 -38.86 -0.83
N GLY A 6 18.36 -39.17 -0.53
CA GLY A 6 19.22 -39.94 -1.39
C GLY A 6 19.48 -39.32 -2.78
N VAL A 7 19.38 -38.00 -2.89
CA VAL A 7 19.51 -37.29 -4.18
C VAL A 7 20.77 -36.45 -4.27
N SER A 8 21.22 -36.14 -5.49
CA SER A 8 22.42 -35.33 -5.70
C SER A 8 22.22 -33.86 -5.30
N ARG A 9 23.32 -33.13 -5.01
CA ARG A 9 23.30 -31.70 -4.78
C ARG A 9 22.66 -30.91 -5.93
N THR A 10 22.94 -31.34 -7.16
CA THR A 10 22.36 -30.69 -8.37
C THR A 10 20.85 -30.88 -8.43
N THR A 11 20.34 -32.06 -8.05
CA THR A 11 18.90 -32.32 -8.00
C THR A 11 18.20 -31.42 -6.96
N VAL A 12 18.77 -31.32 -5.75
CA VAL A 12 18.24 -30.43 -4.72
C VAL A 12 18.24 -28.97 -5.18
N ARG A 13 19.34 -28.51 -5.80
CA ARG A 13 19.45 -27.16 -6.32
C ARG A 13 18.39 -26.84 -7.39
N LYS A 14 18.21 -27.73 -8.37
CA LYS A 14 17.17 -27.59 -9.40
C LYS A 14 15.76 -27.57 -8.79
N ALA A 15 15.51 -28.41 -7.79
CA ALA A 15 14.22 -28.40 -7.09
C ALA A 15 13.97 -27.08 -6.38
N ILE A 16 14.98 -26.53 -5.68
CA ILE A 16 14.87 -25.21 -5.03
C ILE A 16 14.67 -24.11 -6.07
N GLU A 17 15.43 -24.11 -7.18
CA GLU A 17 15.27 -23.14 -8.27
C GLU A 17 13.84 -23.18 -8.85
N ASN A 18 13.28 -24.37 -9.05
CA ASN A 18 11.90 -24.54 -9.51
C ASN A 18 10.88 -23.98 -8.48
N LEU A 19 11.10 -24.22 -7.18
CA LEU A 19 10.25 -23.67 -6.13
C LEU A 19 10.35 -22.14 -6.04
N VAL A 20 11.54 -21.58 -6.29
CA VAL A 20 11.75 -20.12 -6.36
C VAL A 20 10.98 -19.52 -7.55
N VAL A 21 11.10 -20.12 -8.75
CA VAL A 21 10.36 -19.67 -9.94
C VAL A 21 8.85 -19.72 -9.71
N ARG A 22 8.37 -20.71 -8.96
CA ARG A 22 6.96 -20.84 -8.58
C ARG A 22 6.54 -19.91 -7.42
N GLY A 23 7.48 -19.14 -6.84
CA GLY A 23 7.22 -18.27 -5.71
C GLY A 23 6.88 -18.99 -4.40
N LEU A 24 7.24 -20.28 -4.27
CA LEU A 24 6.96 -21.09 -3.08
C LEU A 24 8.07 -21.00 -2.03
N VAL A 25 9.28 -20.65 -2.45
CA VAL A 25 10.42 -20.39 -1.56
C VAL A 25 11.19 -19.18 -2.05
N GLU A 26 11.88 -18.53 -1.13
CA GLU A 26 12.80 -17.42 -1.40
C GLU A 26 14.20 -17.73 -0.88
N ILE A 27 15.23 -17.29 -1.62
CA ILE A 27 16.61 -17.40 -1.19
C ILE A 27 17.06 -16.05 -0.64
N ARG A 28 17.33 -15.99 0.66
CA ARG A 28 17.92 -14.81 1.31
C ARG A 28 19.41 -15.02 1.41
N ARG A 29 20.19 -14.27 0.62
CA ARG A 29 21.64 -14.39 0.54
C ARG A 29 22.29 -14.31 1.92
N GLY A 30 23.11 -15.31 2.29
CA GLY A 30 23.72 -15.40 3.61
C GLY A 30 22.79 -15.84 4.76
N ARG A 31 21.48 -15.97 4.53
CA ARG A 31 20.48 -16.38 5.55
C ARG A 31 19.85 -17.74 5.26
N GLY A 32 19.85 -18.19 4.00
CA GLY A 32 19.30 -19.50 3.62
C GLY A 32 18.11 -19.44 2.69
N THR A 33 17.39 -20.57 2.59
CA THR A 33 16.17 -20.73 1.78
C THR A 33 14.97 -20.84 2.72
N PHE A 34 13.97 -20.01 2.49
CA PHE A 34 12.78 -19.90 3.34
C PHE A 34 11.53 -20.24 2.50
N VAL A 35 10.48 -20.73 3.15
CA VAL A 35 9.17 -20.86 2.51
C VAL A 35 8.65 -19.43 2.28
N ALA A 36 8.35 -19.11 1.04
CA ALA A 36 7.75 -17.82 0.71
C ALA A 36 6.32 -17.78 1.26
N GLN A 37 5.98 -16.70 1.94
CA GLN A 37 4.59 -16.47 2.29
C GLN A 37 3.81 -16.12 1.02
N PRO A 38 2.60 -16.69 0.81
CA PRO A 38 1.76 -16.28 -0.31
C PRO A 38 1.55 -14.77 -0.24
N LYS A 39 1.80 -14.08 -1.36
CA LYS A 39 1.53 -12.65 -1.41
C LYS A 39 0.04 -12.41 -1.20
N VAL A 40 -0.27 -11.38 -0.44
CA VAL A 40 -1.62 -10.83 -0.36
C VAL A 40 -2.00 -10.33 -1.75
N ILE A 41 -3.15 -10.77 -2.24
CA ILE A 41 -3.69 -10.33 -3.54
C ILE A 41 -4.69 -9.22 -3.27
N GLN A 42 -4.43 -8.05 -3.80
CA GLN A 42 -5.32 -6.90 -3.73
C GLN A 42 -5.87 -6.59 -5.13
N GLU A 43 -7.18 -6.56 -5.26
CA GLU A 43 -7.84 -6.23 -6.52
C GLU A 43 -8.03 -4.71 -6.62
N LEU A 44 -7.65 -4.15 -7.79
CA LEU A 44 -7.85 -2.72 -8.10
C LEU A 44 -9.07 -2.57 -9.01
N THR A 45 -10.24 -2.94 -8.51
CA THR A 45 -11.51 -2.91 -9.26
C THR A 45 -12.53 -1.96 -8.63
N GLU A 46 -12.36 -1.66 -7.34
CA GLU A 46 -13.23 -0.79 -6.55
C GLU A 46 -12.38 0.12 -5.66
N LEU A 47 -12.93 1.26 -5.28
CA LEU A 47 -12.30 2.16 -4.31
C LEU A 47 -12.55 1.65 -2.90
N THR A 48 -11.55 0.97 -2.35
CA THR A 48 -11.59 0.42 -1.00
C THR A 48 -10.42 0.94 -0.18
N GLY A 49 -10.55 0.89 1.14
CA GLY A 49 -9.49 1.19 2.08
C GLY A 49 -8.69 -0.07 2.46
N PHE A 50 -7.46 0.11 2.97
CA PHE A 50 -6.60 -1.00 3.41
C PHE A 50 -7.30 -1.94 4.41
N VAL A 51 -8.11 -1.38 5.33
CA VAL A 51 -8.80 -2.18 6.35
C VAL A 51 -9.83 -3.10 5.71
N GLU A 52 -10.65 -2.56 4.81
CA GLU A 52 -11.66 -3.32 4.07
C GLU A 52 -11.01 -4.46 3.26
N ASP A 53 -9.95 -4.14 2.51
CA ASP A 53 -9.22 -5.12 1.70
C ASP A 53 -8.66 -6.26 2.56
N MET A 54 -8.02 -5.93 3.68
CA MET A 54 -7.42 -6.94 4.55
C MET A 54 -8.49 -7.79 5.26
N GLN A 55 -9.59 -7.19 5.70
CA GLN A 55 -10.71 -7.91 6.30
C GLN A 55 -11.40 -8.85 5.30
N ALA A 56 -11.61 -8.43 4.06
CA ALA A 56 -12.15 -9.27 2.99
C ALA A 56 -11.26 -10.50 2.71
N LEU A 57 -9.96 -10.39 2.98
CA LEU A 57 -9.00 -11.49 2.87
C LEU A 57 -8.84 -12.30 4.16
N GLY A 58 -9.66 -12.03 5.18
CA GLY A 58 -9.62 -12.72 6.48
C GLY A 58 -8.37 -12.40 7.30
N ARG A 59 -7.73 -11.26 7.05
CA ARG A 59 -6.58 -10.76 7.79
C ARG A 59 -7.03 -9.80 8.90
N ASN A 60 -6.17 -9.61 9.89
CA ASN A 60 -6.39 -8.64 10.96
C ASN A 60 -5.58 -7.35 10.67
N PRO A 61 -6.22 -6.30 10.09
CA PRO A 61 -5.56 -5.03 9.81
C PRO A 61 -5.41 -4.18 11.07
N THR A 62 -4.23 -3.58 11.23
CA THR A 62 -3.94 -2.55 12.24
C THR A 62 -3.11 -1.45 11.63
N ALA A 63 -2.97 -0.33 12.33
CA ALA A 63 -2.05 0.73 11.94
C ALA A 63 -1.16 1.12 13.12
N ARG A 64 -0.01 1.68 12.82
CA ARG A 64 0.84 2.39 13.77
C ARG A 64 1.03 3.80 13.26
N LEU A 65 0.55 4.77 14.02
CA LEU A 65 0.74 6.20 13.73
C LEU A 65 2.21 6.56 13.98
N LEU A 66 2.85 7.19 13.01
CA LEU A 66 4.22 7.69 13.13
C LEU A 66 4.24 9.21 13.34
N ASP A 67 3.39 9.93 12.61
CA ASP A 67 3.35 11.39 12.64
C ASP A 67 2.00 11.90 12.13
N GLY A 68 1.58 13.07 12.64
CA GLY A 68 0.39 13.79 12.18
C GLY A 68 0.57 15.28 12.42
N GLN A 69 0.90 16.05 11.38
CA GLN A 69 1.21 17.47 11.52
C GLN A 69 0.82 18.30 10.31
N LEU A 70 0.61 19.59 10.52
CA LEU A 70 0.43 20.55 9.43
C LEU A 70 1.78 20.82 8.78
N VAL A 71 1.82 20.67 7.45
CA VAL A 71 2.99 20.96 6.62
C VAL A 71 2.61 21.87 5.45
N PRO A 72 3.53 22.70 4.92
CA PRO A 72 3.27 23.42 3.69
C PRO A 72 3.20 22.43 2.52
N ALA A 73 2.16 22.53 1.69
CA ALA A 73 2.00 21.71 0.49
C ALA A 73 3.11 22.02 -0.51
N ASP A 74 3.87 21.00 -0.91
CA ASP A 74 4.76 21.10 -2.07
C ASP A 74 3.94 21.20 -3.37
N ALA A 75 4.60 21.36 -4.51
CA ALA A 75 3.95 21.56 -5.80
C ALA A 75 3.05 20.36 -6.19
N ASP A 76 3.45 19.14 -5.83
CA ASP A 76 2.71 17.94 -6.18
C ASP A 76 1.49 17.76 -5.28
N VAL A 77 1.65 17.87 -3.96
CA VAL A 77 0.55 17.84 -2.99
C VAL A 77 -0.47 18.94 -3.29
N ALA A 78 0.01 20.16 -3.57
CA ALA A 78 -0.85 21.30 -3.90
C ALA A 78 -1.69 21.05 -5.15
N ARG A 79 -1.07 20.48 -6.20
CA ARG A 79 -1.77 20.12 -7.44
C ARG A 79 -2.83 19.04 -7.19
N GLN A 80 -2.50 17.99 -6.44
CA GLN A 80 -3.42 16.86 -6.19
C GLN A 80 -4.61 17.27 -5.33
N LEU A 81 -4.39 18.12 -4.33
CA LEU A 81 -5.46 18.61 -3.44
C LEU A 81 -6.17 19.87 -3.95
N ALA A 82 -5.78 20.39 -5.13
CA ALA A 82 -6.30 21.64 -5.71
C ALA A 82 -6.20 22.84 -4.75
N VAL A 83 -5.07 22.93 -4.01
CA VAL A 83 -4.76 24.08 -3.14
C VAL A 83 -3.56 24.87 -3.70
N SER A 84 -3.32 26.07 -3.17
CA SER A 84 -2.15 26.85 -3.58
C SER A 84 -0.87 26.21 -3.01
N PRO A 85 0.26 26.20 -3.76
CA PRO A 85 1.56 25.79 -3.22
C PRO A 85 1.90 26.57 -1.94
N GLY A 86 2.41 25.85 -0.93
CA GLY A 86 2.71 26.44 0.38
C GLY A 86 1.52 26.55 1.33
N SER A 87 0.27 26.27 0.89
CA SER A 87 -0.87 26.14 1.79
C SER A 87 -0.62 25.06 2.84
N LEU A 88 -1.08 25.31 4.06
CA LEU A 88 -0.98 24.28 5.10
C LEU A 88 -1.97 23.15 4.84
N VAL A 89 -1.46 21.93 4.81
CA VAL A 89 -2.20 20.68 4.70
C VAL A 89 -1.83 19.78 5.86
N MET A 90 -2.74 18.90 6.26
CA MET A 90 -2.42 17.87 7.25
C MET A 90 -1.72 16.71 6.56
N ARG A 91 -0.51 16.37 7.02
CA ARG A 91 0.18 15.13 6.65
C ARG A 91 0.08 14.13 7.79
N ILE A 92 -0.38 12.93 7.50
CA ILE A 92 -0.47 11.81 8.44
C ILE A 92 0.39 10.67 7.89
N GLN A 93 1.35 10.19 8.69
CA GLN A 93 2.23 9.07 8.32
C GLN A 93 1.90 7.85 9.19
N ARG A 94 1.62 6.71 8.55
CA ARG A 94 1.27 5.47 9.23
C ARG A 94 1.97 4.28 8.60
N VAL A 95 2.29 3.27 9.42
CA VAL A 95 2.58 1.93 8.93
C VAL A 95 1.32 1.10 9.06
N ARG A 96 0.88 0.49 7.95
CA ARG A 96 -0.26 -0.42 7.93
C ARG A 96 0.23 -1.85 8.06
N LEU A 97 -0.39 -2.59 8.97
CA LEU A 97 -0.03 -3.97 9.24
C LEU A 97 -1.19 -4.91 8.94
N ALA A 98 -0.87 -6.11 8.49
CA ALA A 98 -1.80 -7.23 8.41
C ALA A 98 -1.21 -8.39 9.24
N ASP A 99 -1.97 -8.88 10.20
CA ASP A 99 -1.52 -9.91 11.16
C ASP A 99 -0.18 -9.56 11.84
N GLY A 100 0.02 -8.29 12.17
CA GLY A 100 1.24 -7.77 12.80
C GLY A 100 2.44 -7.58 11.86
N VAL A 101 2.30 -7.88 10.57
CA VAL A 101 3.35 -7.69 9.56
C VAL A 101 3.16 -6.36 8.83
N ALA A 102 4.19 -5.52 8.79
CA ALA A 102 4.16 -4.26 8.05
C ALA A 102 3.99 -4.52 6.54
N MET A 103 2.89 -4.02 5.97
CA MET A 103 2.51 -4.19 4.57
C MET A 103 2.76 -2.94 3.74
N SER A 104 2.39 -1.77 4.28
CA SER A 104 2.61 -0.48 3.64
C SER A 104 3.02 0.60 4.62
N PHE A 105 3.72 1.62 4.08
CA PHE A 105 3.94 2.90 4.73
C PHE A 105 3.17 3.94 3.93
N ASP A 106 2.26 4.62 4.61
CA ASP A 106 1.29 5.52 4.02
C ASP A 106 1.57 6.95 4.48
N GLU A 107 1.61 7.88 3.53
CA GLU A 107 1.60 9.32 3.75
C GLU A 107 0.28 9.86 3.19
N THR A 108 -0.64 10.22 4.07
CA THR A 108 -1.94 10.78 3.70
C THR A 108 -1.91 12.29 3.87
N TYR A 109 -2.28 13.02 2.82
CA TYR A 109 -2.40 14.48 2.84
C TYR A 109 -3.88 14.87 2.72
N LEU A 110 -4.33 15.72 3.62
CA LEU A 110 -5.70 16.20 3.69
C LEU A 110 -5.72 17.75 3.67
N PRO A 111 -6.69 18.38 3.04
CA PRO A 111 -6.95 19.79 3.25
C PRO A 111 -7.00 20.11 4.75
N ARG A 112 -6.45 21.25 5.16
CA ARG A 112 -6.28 21.62 6.58
C ARG A 112 -7.55 21.41 7.40
N GLU A 113 -8.68 21.93 6.93
CA GLU A 113 -9.97 21.90 7.63
C GLU A 113 -10.47 20.47 7.91
N ILE A 114 -10.17 19.53 7.01
CA ILE A 114 -10.50 18.13 7.15
C ILE A 114 -9.48 17.46 8.07
N GLY A 115 -8.19 17.67 7.79
CA GLY A 115 -7.10 17.01 8.50
C GLY A 115 -7.05 17.34 9.99
N GLU A 116 -7.32 18.60 10.37
CA GLU A 116 -7.39 19.04 11.80
C GLU A 116 -8.50 18.30 12.58
N LYS A 117 -9.56 17.84 11.91
CA LYS A 117 -10.60 17.01 12.51
C LYS A 117 -10.18 15.55 12.58
N ILE A 118 -9.63 15.01 11.47
CA ILE A 118 -9.23 13.61 11.37
C ILE A 118 -8.15 13.25 12.39
N VAL A 119 -7.17 14.12 12.62
CA VAL A 119 -6.04 13.85 13.53
C VAL A 119 -6.45 13.80 15.01
N THR A 120 -7.68 14.21 15.37
CA THR A 120 -8.20 14.10 16.74
C THR A 120 -8.70 12.69 17.09
N HIS A 121 -8.81 11.81 16.10
CA HIS A 121 -9.27 10.43 16.26
C HIS A 121 -8.11 9.46 16.51
N ASP A 122 -8.44 8.25 16.98
CA ASP A 122 -7.47 7.16 17.10
C ASP A 122 -7.19 6.54 15.72
N LEU A 123 -6.19 7.08 15.02
CA LEU A 123 -5.83 6.67 13.68
C LEU A 123 -5.11 5.31 13.60
N GLU A 124 -4.85 4.66 14.73
CA GLU A 124 -4.35 3.29 14.76
C GLU A 124 -5.48 2.26 14.64
N SER A 125 -6.66 2.60 15.16
CA SER A 125 -7.86 1.74 15.15
C SER A 125 -8.95 2.20 14.18
N GLU A 126 -9.10 3.51 13.95
CA GLU A 126 -10.14 4.08 13.10
C GLU A 126 -9.61 4.35 11.67
N PRO A 127 -10.21 3.72 10.61
CA PRO A 127 -9.84 3.98 9.23
C PRO A 127 -10.21 5.41 8.81
N ILE A 128 -9.28 6.11 8.14
CA ILE A 128 -9.55 7.49 7.67
C ILE A 128 -10.76 7.53 6.73
N PHE A 129 -10.95 6.54 5.85
CA PHE A 129 -12.09 6.48 4.94
C PHE A 129 -13.40 6.43 5.71
N SER A 130 -13.54 5.53 6.69
CA SER A 130 -14.73 5.46 7.54
C SER A 130 -14.99 6.77 8.29
N LEU A 131 -13.93 7.43 8.80
CA LEU A 131 -14.06 8.73 9.44
C LEU A 131 -14.60 9.78 8.46
N LEU A 132 -14.03 9.87 7.26
CA LEU A 132 -14.48 10.81 6.24
C LEU A 132 -15.94 10.60 5.88
N GLU A 133 -16.33 9.37 5.59
CA GLU A 133 -17.68 9.01 5.10
C GLU A 133 -18.73 9.05 6.21
N GLU A 134 -18.50 8.31 7.30
CA GLU A 134 -19.50 8.08 8.32
C GLU A 134 -19.58 9.21 9.35
N ARG A 135 -18.42 9.82 9.69
CA ARG A 135 -18.36 10.83 10.73
C ARG A 135 -18.50 12.24 10.20
N TYR A 136 -17.92 12.50 9.03
CA TYR A 136 -17.86 13.85 8.45
C TYR A 136 -18.73 14.03 7.19
N ASN A 137 -19.46 12.98 6.78
CA ASN A 137 -20.35 13.00 5.60
C ASN A 137 -19.62 13.50 4.34
N LEU A 138 -18.40 13.04 4.15
CA LEU A 138 -17.55 13.30 2.99
C LEU A 138 -17.36 11.99 2.22
N PRO A 139 -18.35 11.53 1.45
CA PRO A 139 -18.27 10.26 0.72
C PRO A 139 -17.18 10.34 -0.36
N LEU A 140 -16.40 9.27 -0.47
CA LEU A 140 -15.41 9.10 -1.52
C LEU A 140 -16.05 8.37 -2.70
N ILE A 141 -16.20 9.06 -3.83
CA ILE A 141 -16.98 8.57 -4.98
C ILE A 141 -16.08 7.94 -6.04
N GLU A 142 -14.89 8.50 -6.24
CA GLU A 142 -13.92 8.04 -7.22
C GLU A 142 -12.50 8.31 -6.75
N ALA A 143 -11.53 7.61 -7.33
CA ALA A 143 -10.13 7.90 -7.10
C ALA A 143 -9.30 7.66 -8.36
N GLU A 144 -8.26 8.47 -8.52
CA GLU A 144 -7.20 8.24 -9.50
C GLU A 144 -6.04 7.52 -8.83
N TYR A 145 -5.61 6.40 -9.44
CA TYR A 145 -4.45 5.63 -9.00
C TYR A 145 -3.32 5.74 -10.02
N ARG A 146 -2.12 6.03 -9.53
CA ARG A 146 -0.87 5.95 -10.29
C ARG A 146 0.02 4.94 -9.59
N LEU A 147 0.43 3.90 -10.31
CA LEU A 147 1.19 2.78 -9.78
C LEU A 147 2.58 2.76 -10.38
N GLU A 148 3.60 2.81 -9.53
CA GLU A 148 5.00 2.74 -9.94
C GLU A 148 5.77 1.69 -9.12
N ALA A 149 6.79 1.10 -9.75
CA ALA A 149 7.79 0.29 -9.06
C ALA A 149 8.98 1.18 -8.72
N VAL A 150 9.25 1.36 -7.41
CA VAL A 150 10.32 2.20 -6.92
C VAL A 150 11.21 1.45 -5.92
N THR A 151 12.34 2.04 -5.54
CA THR A 151 13.19 1.52 -4.47
C THR A 151 12.87 2.21 -3.15
N ALA A 152 12.88 1.44 -2.06
CA ALA A 152 12.65 1.96 -0.72
C ALA A 152 13.75 2.98 -0.35
N THR A 153 13.35 4.23 -0.10
CA THR A 153 14.22 5.22 0.53
C THR A 153 14.56 4.81 1.96
N PRO A 154 15.57 5.39 2.61
CA PRO A 154 15.88 5.08 4.01
C PRO A 154 14.66 5.20 4.94
N THR A 155 13.83 6.21 4.77
CA THR A 155 12.60 6.43 5.55
C THR A 155 11.59 5.31 5.33
N VAL A 156 11.29 4.97 4.08
CA VAL A 156 10.38 3.88 3.72
C VAL A 156 10.90 2.54 4.21
N ALA A 157 12.20 2.30 4.05
CA ALA A 157 12.85 1.06 4.48
C ALA A 157 12.76 0.87 6.00
N GLN A 158 13.02 1.92 6.77
CA GLN A 158 12.87 1.91 8.22
C GLN A 158 11.43 1.65 8.66
N ALA A 159 10.46 2.32 8.04
CA ALA A 159 9.04 2.16 8.35
C ALA A 159 8.55 0.73 8.08
N LEU A 160 8.97 0.14 6.97
CA LEU A 160 8.57 -1.20 6.51
C LEU A 160 9.46 -2.34 7.06
N ALA A 161 10.50 -2.03 7.83
CA ALA A 161 11.50 -2.98 8.33
C ALA A 161 12.12 -3.83 7.20
N VAL A 162 12.53 -3.16 6.11
CA VAL A 162 13.24 -3.74 4.97
C VAL A 162 14.59 -3.05 4.77
N GLU A 163 15.45 -3.57 3.89
CA GLU A 163 16.70 -2.89 3.56
C GLU A 163 16.46 -1.71 2.61
N PRO A 164 17.18 -0.59 2.75
CA PRO A 164 17.16 0.49 1.76
C PRO A 164 17.46 -0.06 0.35
N GLY A 165 16.73 0.45 -0.65
CA GLY A 165 16.86 -0.05 -2.03
C GLY A 165 16.01 -1.28 -2.36
N ASN A 166 15.33 -1.90 -1.40
CA ASN A 166 14.38 -2.97 -1.70
C ASN A 166 13.27 -2.47 -2.62
N PRO A 167 12.79 -3.31 -3.57
CA PRO A 167 11.69 -2.94 -4.45
C PRO A 167 10.38 -2.82 -3.67
N VAL A 168 9.69 -1.71 -3.87
CA VAL A 168 8.36 -1.44 -3.33
C VAL A 168 7.46 -0.92 -4.46
N PHE A 169 6.15 -1.10 -4.32
CA PHE A 169 5.19 -0.37 -5.13
C PHE A 169 4.91 0.98 -4.47
N LEU A 170 4.96 2.06 -5.25
CA LEU A 170 4.38 3.33 -4.89
C LEU A 170 3.03 3.45 -5.59
N ILE A 171 1.98 3.62 -4.82
CA ILE A 171 0.67 4.03 -5.33
C ILE A 171 0.45 5.47 -4.87
N GLU A 172 0.33 6.37 -5.83
CA GLU A 172 -0.24 7.68 -5.57
C GLU A 172 -1.73 7.59 -5.84
N ARG A 173 -2.54 7.97 -4.84
CA ARG A 173 -3.99 7.96 -4.93
C ARG A 173 -4.54 9.33 -4.57
N THR A 174 -5.37 9.90 -5.44
CA THR A 174 -6.19 11.08 -5.12
C THR A 174 -7.63 10.65 -5.12
N SER A 175 -8.31 10.81 -3.97
CA SER A 175 -9.72 10.45 -3.83
C SER A 175 -10.59 11.70 -3.86
N TYR A 176 -11.73 11.57 -4.53
CA TYR A 176 -12.65 12.69 -4.79
C TYR A 176 -14.02 12.41 -4.20
N SER A 177 -14.62 13.46 -3.68
CA SER A 177 -16.03 13.50 -3.30
C SER A 177 -16.90 13.99 -4.47
N SER A 178 -18.16 14.37 -4.22
CA SER A 178 -19.06 14.95 -5.21
C SER A 178 -18.41 16.16 -5.90
N GLU A 179 -18.83 16.40 -7.15
CA GLU A 179 -18.31 17.50 -7.99
C GLU A 179 -16.80 17.42 -8.26
N HIS A 180 -16.23 16.21 -8.20
CA HIS A 180 -14.80 15.97 -8.43
C HIS A 180 -13.90 16.81 -7.50
N ARG A 181 -14.34 17.03 -6.25
CA ARG A 181 -13.57 17.74 -5.22
C ARG A 181 -12.55 16.79 -4.60
N PRO A 182 -11.25 17.07 -4.66
CA PRO A 182 -10.24 16.24 -4.00
C PRO A 182 -10.37 16.33 -2.47
N ILE A 183 -10.43 15.19 -1.82
CA ILE A 183 -10.57 15.06 -0.36
C ILE A 183 -9.28 14.61 0.28
N ASP A 184 -8.59 13.65 -0.34
CA ASP A 184 -7.28 13.21 0.11
C ASP A 184 -6.33 12.96 -1.07
N TYR A 185 -5.05 13.03 -0.76
CA TYR A 185 -3.97 12.56 -1.61
C TYR A 185 -3.04 11.68 -0.77
N GLU A 186 -2.73 10.49 -1.29
CA GLU A 186 -1.92 9.52 -0.57
C GLU A 186 -0.73 9.04 -1.40
N LYS A 187 0.39 8.81 -0.70
CA LYS A 187 1.55 8.08 -1.21
C LYS A 187 1.67 6.78 -0.40
N LEU A 188 1.32 5.67 -1.02
CA LEU A 188 1.23 4.36 -0.39
C LEU A 188 2.41 3.50 -0.86
N HIS A 189 3.37 3.24 0.03
CA HIS A 189 4.55 2.43 -0.29
C HIS A 189 4.32 1.00 0.19
N TYR A 190 3.93 0.11 -0.72
CA TYR A 190 3.67 -1.30 -0.41
C TYR A 190 4.90 -2.19 -0.57
N ARG A 191 5.07 -3.14 0.32
CA ARG A 191 6.11 -4.18 0.23
C ARG A 191 5.87 -5.09 -0.96
N GLY A 192 6.73 -4.98 -1.99
CA GLY A 192 6.62 -5.75 -3.22
C GLY A 192 6.83 -7.26 -3.04
N ASP A 193 7.44 -7.70 -1.93
CA ASP A 193 7.60 -9.11 -1.56
C ASP A 193 6.34 -9.72 -0.93
N LEU A 194 5.43 -8.90 -0.36
CA LEU A 194 4.24 -9.35 0.37
C LEU A 194 2.92 -9.11 -0.38
N ILE A 195 2.88 -8.21 -1.36
CA ILE A 195 1.63 -7.85 -2.05
C ILE A 195 1.72 -8.11 -3.56
N ARG A 196 0.57 -8.37 -4.16
CA ARG A 196 0.34 -8.43 -5.61
C ARG A 196 -0.95 -7.71 -5.94
N PHE A 197 -0.88 -6.73 -6.83
CA PHE A 197 -2.06 -6.06 -7.35
C PHE A 197 -2.57 -6.78 -8.59
N ILE A 198 -3.90 -6.94 -8.68
CA ILE A 198 -4.58 -7.56 -9.83
C ILE A 198 -5.71 -6.62 -10.25
N THR A 199 -5.85 -6.43 -11.55
CA THR A 199 -7.05 -5.84 -12.14
C THR A 199 -7.51 -6.70 -13.30
N ARG A 200 -8.82 -6.83 -13.50
CA ARG A 200 -9.43 -7.54 -14.61
C ARG A 200 -10.05 -6.55 -15.58
N LEU A 201 -9.53 -6.51 -16.78
CA LEU A 201 -10.01 -5.63 -17.83
C LEU A 201 -10.83 -6.42 -18.86
N SER A 202 -12.04 -5.97 -19.17
CA SER A 202 -12.84 -6.52 -20.26
C SER A 202 -12.59 -5.72 -21.55
N ARG A 203 -12.48 -6.43 -22.69
CA ARG A 203 -12.37 -5.78 -24.00
C ARG A 203 -13.76 -5.55 -24.58
N ARG A 204 -14.10 -4.29 -24.88
CA ARG A 204 -15.31 -3.99 -25.65
C ARG A 204 -15.14 -4.53 -27.08
N PRO A 205 -16.13 -5.29 -27.65
CA PRO A 205 -16.09 -5.65 -29.05
C PRO A 205 -16.00 -4.38 -29.92
N ARG A 206 -15.10 -4.36 -30.90
CA ARG A 206 -15.13 -3.29 -31.91
C ARG A 206 -16.42 -3.44 -32.70
N ALA A 207 -17.24 -2.37 -32.80
CA ALA A 207 -18.32 -2.33 -33.76
C ALA A 207 -17.70 -2.60 -35.14
N ARG A 208 -18.19 -3.64 -35.85
CA ARG A 208 -17.83 -3.85 -37.25
C ARG A 208 -18.52 -2.73 -38.03
N SER A 209 -17.73 -1.82 -38.58
CA SER A 209 -18.18 -0.88 -39.65
C SER A 209 -18.46 -1.64 -40.94
#